data_dd10786f59b44120c54c7232a63cccac
#
_entry.id   dd10786f59b44120c54c7232a63cccac
#
_cell.length_a   1.000
_cell.length_b   1.000
_cell.length_c   1.000
_cell.angle_alpha   90.00
_cell.angle_beta   90.00
_cell.angle_gamma   90.00
#
_symmetry.space_group_name_H-M   'P 1'
#
loop_
_entity.id
_entity.type
_entity.pdbx_description
1 polymer ?
#
loop_
_entity_poly.entity_id
_entity_poly.type
_entity_poly.pdbx_seq_one_letter_code
_entity_poly.pdbx_strand_id
1 'polypeptide(L)'
;MATSTTASPNAEILRRAIEEVGRRIVGQRAMVERLAVGLLTGGHVLLEGVPGLAKTLAVKTLAEIFKATFSRIQFTPDLLPADIVGTMIFDPKTQEFRPKQGPLFANIVLADEINRAPAKVQSALLEAMQEHQVSIGGQTYHLPEPFLVLATQNPIENEGTYPLPEAQLDRFLLKVHVGYPTRSEEREILQRMSGAEPIAVAPILEPEAVLELRRTALSAHLDPRLADYIVDLVRATREPASVGLASLGPLVAFGASPRASIALAQAARAHAVLQNRGYVTPQDIQALAPDVLRHRIVLSFEAEAEDVTSDAIVEQVLAKVKVP
;
A
#
# COMPACT_ATOMS: atom_id res chain seq x y z
N MET A 1 -25.76 4.90 29.38
CA MET A 1 -25.47 3.46 29.46
C MET A 1 -24.24 3.21 28.56
N ALA A 2 -23.10 2.95 29.18
CA ALA A 2 -21.88 2.63 28.45
C ALA A 2 -22.04 1.21 27.91
N THR A 3 -22.24 1.10 26.59
CA THR A 3 -22.12 -0.19 25.89
C THR A 3 -20.66 -0.61 25.95
N SER A 4 -20.37 -1.63 26.74
CA SER A 4 -19.06 -2.29 26.74
C SER A 4 -18.82 -2.79 25.33
N THR A 5 -17.89 -2.15 24.62
CA THR A 5 -17.41 -2.55 23.31
C THR A 5 -16.55 -3.79 23.51
N THR A 6 -17.18 -4.97 23.55
CA THR A 6 -16.44 -6.24 23.48
C THR A 6 -15.71 -6.24 22.14
N ALA A 7 -14.39 -6.36 22.20
CA ALA A 7 -13.53 -6.51 21.05
C ALA A 7 -14.13 -7.55 20.10
N SER A 8 -14.30 -7.19 18.83
CA SER A 8 -14.69 -8.19 17.83
C SER A 8 -13.61 -9.28 17.81
N PRO A 9 -13.95 -10.58 17.83
CA PRO A 9 -12.95 -11.67 17.75
C PRO A 9 -11.97 -11.47 16.58
N ASN A 10 -12.44 -10.90 15.49
CA ASN A 10 -11.65 -10.61 14.31
C ASN A 10 -10.60 -9.51 14.54
N ALA A 11 -10.91 -8.48 15.32
CA ALA A 11 -9.96 -7.41 15.62
C ALA A 11 -8.83 -7.89 16.55
N GLU A 12 -9.14 -8.79 17.50
CA GLU A 12 -8.13 -9.40 18.36
C GLU A 12 -7.15 -10.30 17.58
N ILE A 13 -7.66 -11.10 16.63
CA ILE A 13 -6.84 -11.94 15.76
C ILE A 13 -5.90 -11.07 14.91
N LEU A 14 -6.41 -9.97 14.38
CA LEU A 14 -5.64 -9.03 13.57
C LEU A 14 -4.53 -8.33 14.39
N ARG A 15 -4.85 -7.93 15.62
CA ARG A 15 -3.86 -7.36 16.54
C ARG A 15 -2.72 -8.35 16.81
N ARG A 16 -3.05 -9.60 17.09
CA ARG A 16 -2.06 -10.70 17.28
C ARG A 16 -1.23 -10.91 16.02
N ALA A 17 -1.82 -10.83 14.83
CA ALA A 17 -1.09 -10.95 13.57
C ALA A 17 -0.05 -9.81 13.41
N ILE A 18 -0.41 -8.57 13.74
CA ILE A 18 0.51 -7.42 13.69
C ILE A 18 1.62 -7.55 14.75
N GLU A 19 1.28 -7.99 15.96
CA GLU A 19 2.26 -8.25 17.02
C GLU A 19 3.27 -9.32 16.61
N GLU A 20 2.80 -10.38 15.94
CA GLU A 20 3.66 -11.45 15.43
C GLU A 20 4.61 -10.93 14.32
N VAL A 21 4.16 -10.01 13.45
CA VAL A 21 5.07 -9.30 12.51
C VAL A 21 6.17 -8.58 13.29
N GLY A 22 5.82 -7.88 14.38
CA GLY A 22 6.74 -7.14 15.23
C GLY A 22 7.81 -8.01 15.93
N ARG A 23 7.61 -9.32 16.05
CA ARG A 23 8.66 -10.22 16.55
C ARG A 23 9.86 -10.30 15.61
N ARG A 24 9.62 -10.26 14.30
CA ARG A 24 10.68 -10.34 13.27
C ARG A 24 11.12 -8.96 12.78
N ILE A 25 10.20 -8.02 12.69
CA ILE A 25 10.45 -6.66 12.21
C ILE A 25 10.60 -5.73 13.40
N VAL A 26 11.80 -5.18 13.57
CA VAL A 26 12.09 -4.17 14.60
C VAL A 26 11.74 -2.79 14.05
N GLY A 27 11.03 -1.99 14.83
CA GLY A 27 10.57 -0.69 14.39
C GLY A 27 9.57 -0.80 13.24
N GLN A 28 9.54 0.19 12.36
CA GLN A 28 8.72 0.19 11.13
C GLN A 28 7.22 -0.09 11.38
N ARG A 29 6.73 0.19 12.62
CA ARG A 29 5.35 -0.09 13.01
C ARG A 29 4.34 0.56 12.06
N ALA A 30 4.59 1.81 11.68
CA ALA A 30 3.74 2.52 10.74
C ALA A 30 3.65 1.77 9.39
N MET A 31 4.79 1.30 8.84
CA MET A 31 4.80 0.52 7.61
C MET A 31 3.95 -0.75 7.75
N VAL A 32 4.12 -1.51 8.83
CA VAL A 32 3.36 -2.75 9.07
C VAL A 32 1.85 -2.47 9.16
N GLU A 33 1.45 -1.41 9.86
CA GLU A 33 0.04 -0.97 9.94
C GLU A 33 -0.51 -0.59 8.54
N ARG A 34 0.27 0.11 7.70
CA ARG A 34 -0.15 0.47 6.32
C ARG A 34 -0.26 -0.75 5.42
N LEU A 35 0.64 -1.72 5.56
CA LEU A 35 0.53 -3.01 4.87
C LEU A 35 -0.76 -3.75 5.27
N ALA A 36 -1.10 -3.76 6.56
CA ALA A 36 -2.35 -4.34 7.05
C ALA A 36 -3.58 -3.57 6.54
N VAL A 37 -3.53 -2.23 6.46
CA VAL A 37 -4.60 -1.42 5.84
C VAL A 37 -4.77 -1.81 4.37
N GLY A 38 -3.69 -1.94 3.60
CA GLY A 38 -3.74 -2.41 2.22
C GLY A 38 -4.41 -3.79 2.09
N LEU A 39 -4.02 -4.73 2.95
CA LEU A 39 -4.60 -6.07 2.97
C LEU A 39 -6.11 -6.05 3.28
N LEU A 40 -6.54 -5.26 4.28
CA LEU A 40 -7.93 -5.14 4.72
C LEU A 40 -8.83 -4.38 3.74
N THR A 41 -8.27 -3.52 2.92
CA THR A 41 -9.03 -2.78 1.90
C THR A 41 -9.03 -3.49 0.55
N GLY A 42 -8.08 -4.42 0.33
CA GLY A 42 -7.76 -4.93 -1.01
C GLY A 42 -7.03 -3.92 -1.88
N GLY A 43 -6.52 -2.85 -1.27
CA GLY A 43 -5.77 -1.80 -1.97
C GLY A 43 -4.28 -2.08 -1.99
N HIS A 44 -3.64 -1.80 -3.11
CA HIS A 44 -2.20 -2.01 -3.30
C HIS A 44 -1.38 -0.90 -2.65
N VAL A 45 -0.13 -1.21 -2.25
CA VAL A 45 0.71 -0.27 -1.51
C VAL A 45 2.06 -0.08 -2.20
N LEU A 46 2.46 1.18 -2.35
CA LEU A 46 3.79 1.56 -2.82
C LEU A 46 4.66 1.95 -1.62
N LEU A 47 5.78 1.27 -1.45
CA LEU A 47 6.77 1.54 -0.41
C LEU A 47 7.94 2.31 -1.02
N GLU A 48 8.14 3.53 -0.59
CA GLU A 48 9.27 4.36 -1.01
C GLU A 48 10.29 4.45 0.11
N GLY A 49 11.54 4.16 -0.18
CA GLY A 49 12.63 4.24 0.79
C GLY A 49 13.90 3.60 0.28
N VAL A 50 15.02 3.96 0.90
CA VAL A 50 16.34 3.43 0.52
C VAL A 50 16.43 1.90 0.70
N PRO A 51 17.36 1.22 0.04
CA PRO A 51 17.63 -0.20 0.25
C PRO A 51 18.01 -0.51 1.72
N GLY A 52 17.76 -1.74 2.16
CA GLY A 52 18.19 -2.19 3.50
C GLY A 52 17.21 -1.91 4.65
N LEU A 53 16.04 -1.29 4.38
CA LEU A 53 15.04 -0.96 5.40
C LEU A 53 14.02 -2.07 5.68
N ALA A 54 14.39 -3.32 5.47
CA ALA A 54 13.59 -4.52 5.73
C ALA A 54 12.22 -4.59 5.00
N LYS A 55 12.01 -3.83 3.91
CA LYS A 55 10.77 -3.85 3.13
C LYS A 55 10.40 -5.26 2.67
N THR A 56 11.32 -5.95 2.02
CA THR A 56 11.12 -7.35 1.56
C THR A 56 10.85 -8.30 2.71
N LEU A 57 11.56 -8.16 3.83
CA LEU A 57 11.37 -9.00 5.00
C LEU A 57 9.98 -8.79 5.62
N ALA A 58 9.51 -7.56 5.72
CA ALA A 58 8.18 -7.24 6.24
C ALA A 58 7.06 -7.86 5.40
N VAL A 59 7.16 -7.74 4.06
CA VAL A 59 6.17 -8.33 3.13
C VAL A 59 6.16 -9.85 3.21
N LYS A 60 7.34 -10.49 3.22
CA LYS A 60 7.46 -11.95 3.37
C LYS A 60 6.91 -12.42 4.71
N THR A 61 7.21 -11.72 5.80
CA THR A 61 6.69 -12.04 7.13
C THR A 61 5.17 -11.93 7.18
N LEU A 62 4.62 -10.89 6.56
CA LEU A 62 3.17 -10.72 6.43
C LEU A 62 2.54 -11.93 5.72
N ALA A 63 3.10 -12.35 4.57
CA ALA A 63 2.60 -13.49 3.81
C ALA A 63 2.64 -14.80 4.65
N GLU A 64 3.71 -15.04 5.40
CA GLU A 64 3.83 -16.20 6.28
C GLU A 64 2.73 -16.22 7.37
N ILE A 65 2.45 -15.08 7.99
CA ILE A 65 1.44 -14.95 9.06
C ILE A 65 0.02 -15.16 8.52
N PHE A 66 -0.24 -14.75 7.27
CA PHE A 66 -1.53 -14.92 6.61
C PHE A 66 -1.63 -16.19 5.77
N LYS A 67 -0.71 -17.15 5.90
CA LYS A 67 -0.62 -18.38 5.09
C LYS A 67 -0.85 -18.15 3.59
N ALA A 68 -0.55 -16.95 3.13
CA ALA A 68 -0.75 -16.53 1.77
C ALA A 68 0.41 -17.00 0.89
N THR A 69 0.12 -17.35 -0.35
CA THR A 69 1.16 -17.58 -1.35
C THR A 69 1.89 -16.27 -1.63
N PHE A 70 3.22 -16.33 -1.63
CA PHE A 70 4.09 -15.17 -1.82
C PHE A 70 4.94 -15.32 -3.07
N SER A 71 5.03 -14.25 -3.85
CA SER A 71 5.93 -14.12 -4.99
C SER A 71 6.70 -12.83 -4.92
N ARG A 72 7.99 -12.86 -5.24
CA ARG A 72 8.84 -11.69 -5.41
C ARG A 72 9.25 -11.57 -6.86
N ILE A 73 9.03 -10.41 -7.44
CA ILE A 73 9.44 -10.05 -8.80
C ILE A 73 10.43 -8.91 -8.66
N GLN A 74 11.70 -9.16 -9.03
CA GLN A 74 12.69 -8.10 -9.15
C GLN A 74 12.52 -7.44 -10.51
N PHE A 75 12.18 -6.15 -10.51
CA PHE A 75 12.02 -5.39 -11.74
C PHE A 75 13.40 -4.97 -12.29
N THR A 76 13.63 -5.26 -13.56
CA THR A 76 14.89 -5.00 -14.28
C THR A 76 14.57 -4.46 -15.67
N PRO A 77 15.53 -3.75 -16.34
CA PRO A 77 15.30 -3.17 -17.65
C PRO A 77 15.00 -4.18 -18.77
N ASP A 78 15.42 -5.43 -18.61
CA ASP A 78 15.24 -6.53 -19.57
C ASP A 78 13.98 -7.36 -19.34
N LEU A 79 13.22 -7.10 -18.27
CA LEU A 79 11.99 -7.82 -17.93
C LEU A 79 10.92 -7.60 -19.01
N LEU A 80 10.20 -8.66 -19.34
CA LEU A 80 9.08 -8.64 -20.29
C LEU A 80 7.74 -8.84 -19.58
N PRO A 81 6.61 -8.36 -20.13
CA PRO A 81 5.28 -8.62 -19.56
C PRO A 81 4.99 -10.12 -19.39
N ALA A 82 5.45 -10.97 -20.32
CA ALA A 82 5.27 -12.41 -20.22
C ALA A 82 5.99 -13.06 -19.03
N ASP A 83 7.05 -12.44 -18.52
CA ASP A 83 7.80 -12.94 -17.37
C ASP A 83 6.99 -12.78 -16.08
N ILE A 84 6.12 -11.78 -16.01
CA ILE A 84 5.28 -11.54 -14.83
C ILE A 84 3.88 -12.15 -14.95
N VAL A 85 3.27 -12.11 -16.13
CA VAL A 85 1.92 -12.63 -16.41
C VAL A 85 1.95 -14.13 -16.66
N GLY A 86 2.96 -14.61 -17.39
CA GLY A 86 3.04 -15.97 -17.89
C GLY A 86 2.90 -16.04 -19.42
N THR A 87 3.09 -17.22 -19.97
CA THR A 87 3.13 -17.45 -21.40
C THR A 87 2.59 -18.82 -21.78
N MET A 88 2.27 -19.03 -23.05
CA MET A 88 1.96 -20.36 -23.59
C MET A 88 3.26 -21.12 -23.84
N ILE A 89 3.35 -22.35 -23.31
CA ILE A 89 4.46 -23.26 -23.56
C ILE A 89 3.98 -24.48 -24.33
N PHE A 90 4.78 -24.93 -25.29
CA PHE A 90 4.52 -26.17 -26.02
C PHE A 90 4.90 -27.38 -25.15
N ASP A 91 3.95 -28.30 -24.95
CA ASP A 91 4.19 -29.59 -24.29
C ASP A 91 4.48 -30.66 -25.35
N PRO A 92 5.72 -31.16 -25.46
CA PRO A 92 6.10 -32.16 -26.47
C PRO A 92 5.36 -33.50 -26.29
N LYS A 93 4.89 -33.81 -25.08
CA LYS A 93 4.21 -35.08 -24.79
C LYS A 93 2.78 -35.10 -25.31
N THR A 94 2.08 -33.98 -25.14
CA THR A 94 0.66 -33.84 -25.57
C THR A 94 0.55 -33.16 -26.93
N GLN A 95 1.65 -32.57 -27.47
CA GLN A 95 1.68 -31.77 -28.70
C GLN A 95 0.71 -30.57 -28.66
N GLU A 96 0.48 -30.02 -27.46
CA GLU A 96 -0.42 -28.90 -27.23
C GLU A 96 0.30 -27.74 -26.58
N PHE A 97 -0.21 -26.54 -26.80
CA PHE A 97 0.21 -25.37 -26.05
C PHE A 97 -0.57 -25.27 -24.73
N ARG A 98 0.14 -25.11 -23.61
CA ARG A 98 -0.45 -24.94 -22.28
C ARG A 98 -0.01 -23.63 -21.66
N PRO A 99 -0.89 -22.96 -20.91
CA PRO A 99 -0.51 -21.75 -20.18
C PRO A 99 0.43 -22.11 -19.04
N LYS A 100 1.56 -21.45 -18.97
CA LYS A 100 2.45 -21.41 -17.82
C LYS A 100 2.19 -20.08 -17.10
N GLN A 101 1.56 -20.15 -15.95
CA GLN A 101 1.29 -19.00 -15.10
C GLN A 101 2.60 -18.35 -14.63
N GLY A 102 2.61 -17.02 -14.63
CA GLY A 102 3.71 -16.22 -14.12
C GLY A 102 3.63 -15.95 -12.60
N PRO A 103 4.59 -15.21 -12.05
CA PRO A 103 4.67 -14.92 -10.63
C PRO A 103 3.53 -14.02 -10.08
N LEU A 104 2.69 -13.42 -10.93
CA LEU A 104 1.49 -12.71 -10.49
C LEU A 104 0.42 -13.62 -9.89
N PHE A 105 0.47 -14.94 -10.13
CA PHE A 105 -0.46 -15.91 -9.56
C PHE A 105 -0.10 -16.26 -8.10
N ALA A 106 -0.03 -15.24 -7.27
CA ALA A 106 0.17 -15.35 -5.83
C ALA A 106 -0.76 -14.37 -5.09
N ASN A 107 -1.10 -14.68 -3.84
CA ASN A 107 -1.93 -13.80 -3.01
C ASN A 107 -1.21 -12.48 -2.68
N ILE A 108 0.09 -12.56 -2.38
CA ILE A 108 0.92 -11.40 -2.07
C ILE A 108 2.09 -11.36 -3.04
N VAL A 109 2.14 -10.32 -3.84
CA VAL A 109 3.21 -10.08 -4.82
C VAL A 109 4.03 -8.88 -4.38
N LEU A 110 5.33 -9.08 -4.21
CA LEU A 110 6.29 -8.00 -4.04
C LEU A 110 6.91 -7.64 -5.39
N ALA A 111 6.52 -6.50 -5.93
CA ALA A 111 7.14 -5.90 -7.12
C ALA A 111 8.30 -5.01 -6.68
N ASP A 112 9.50 -5.59 -6.62
CA ASP A 112 10.68 -4.91 -6.07
C ASP A 112 11.34 -4.03 -7.15
N GLU A 113 11.57 -2.75 -6.82
CA GLU A 113 12.13 -1.72 -7.70
C GLU A 113 11.32 -1.52 -9.00
N ILE A 114 10.00 -1.31 -8.86
CA ILE A 114 9.05 -1.22 -10.00
C ILE A 114 9.48 -0.17 -11.06
N ASN A 115 10.18 0.89 -10.65
CA ASN A 115 10.66 1.94 -11.53
C ASN A 115 11.87 1.54 -12.39
N ARG A 116 12.43 0.32 -12.24
CA ARG A 116 13.54 -0.16 -13.08
C ARG A 116 13.10 -0.89 -14.35
N ALA A 117 11.84 -1.30 -14.44
CA ALA A 117 11.34 -2.00 -15.61
C ALA A 117 10.69 -1.04 -16.62
N PRO A 118 10.70 -1.40 -17.92
CA PRO A 118 10.06 -0.63 -18.97
C PRO A 118 8.54 -0.42 -18.72
N ALA A 119 7.99 0.68 -19.24
CA ALA A 119 6.60 1.05 -19.06
C ALA A 119 5.59 -0.06 -19.44
N LYS A 120 5.92 -0.94 -20.40
CA LYS A 120 5.07 -2.07 -20.79
C LYS A 120 4.90 -3.08 -19.67
N VAL A 121 5.94 -3.35 -18.88
CA VAL A 121 5.90 -4.29 -17.76
C VAL A 121 5.16 -3.67 -16.59
N GLN A 122 5.43 -2.38 -16.30
CA GLN A 122 4.69 -1.63 -15.30
C GLN A 122 3.18 -1.64 -15.62
N SER A 123 2.81 -1.37 -16.89
CA SER A 123 1.41 -1.39 -17.32
C SER A 123 0.75 -2.74 -17.15
N ALA A 124 1.44 -3.85 -17.44
CA ALA A 124 0.90 -5.20 -17.24
C ALA A 124 0.63 -5.51 -15.76
N LEU A 125 1.55 -5.09 -14.85
CA LEU A 125 1.31 -5.22 -13.41
C LEU A 125 0.12 -4.37 -12.96
N LEU A 126 0.04 -3.12 -13.39
CA LEU A 126 -1.01 -2.19 -13.00
C LEU A 126 -2.40 -2.58 -13.55
N GLU A 127 -2.44 -3.24 -14.72
CA GLU A 127 -3.67 -3.84 -15.25
C GLU A 127 -4.11 -5.01 -14.38
N ALA A 128 -3.19 -5.91 -14.04
CA ALA A 128 -3.46 -7.03 -13.14
C ALA A 128 -3.96 -6.58 -11.75
N MET A 129 -3.40 -5.47 -11.22
CA MET A 129 -3.84 -4.85 -9.97
C MET A 129 -5.28 -4.35 -10.03
N GLN A 130 -5.69 -3.78 -11.16
CA GLN A 130 -7.01 -3.18 -11.31
C GLN A 130 -8.09 -4.21 -11.64
N GLU A 131 -7.77 -5.14 -12.56
CA GLU A 131 -8.74 -6.07 -13.12
C GLU A 131 -8.80 -7.41 -12.34
N HIS A 132 -7.85 -7.67 -11.43
CA HIS A 132 -7.69 -8.94 -10.69
C HIS A 132 -7.65 -10.17 -11.61
N GLN A 133 -7.21 -9.97 -12.85
CA GLN A 133 -7.10 -11.00 -13.88
C GLN A 133 -5.97 -10.65 -14.87
N VAL A 134 -5.52 -11.66 -15.59
CA VAL A 134 -4.53 -11.53 -16.66
C VAL A 134 -4.92 -12.36 -17.86
N SER A 135 -4.43 -12.02 -19.06
CA SER A 135 -4.67 -12.76 -20.29
C SER A 135 -3.41 -13.50 -20.75
N ILE A 136 -3.50 -14.81 -20.96
CA ILE A 136 -2.43 -15.66 -21.49
C ILE A 136 -2.97 -16.43 -22.71
N GLY A 137 -2.35 -16.25 -23.87
CA GLY A 137 -2.77 -16.95 -25.09
C GLY A 137 -4.19 -16.65 -25.54
N GLY A 138 -4.71 -15.46 -25.25
CA GLY A 138 -6.08 -15.05 -25.57
C GLY A 138 -7.16 -15.53 -24.58
N GLN A 139 -6.77 -16.21 -23.52
CA GLN A 139 -7.68 -16.62 -22.44
C GLN A 139 -7.43 -15.78 -21.19
N THR A 140 -8.51 -15.44 -20.48
CA THR A 140 -8.48 -14.68 -19.22
C THR A 140 -8.42 -15.61 -18.02
N TYR A 141 -7.52 -15.32 -17.09
CA TYR A 141 -7.31 -16.06 -15.85
C TYR A 141 -7.43 -15.12 -14.66
N HIS A 142 -8.28 -15.47 -13.70
CA HIS A 142 -8.40 -14.73 -12.45
C HIS A 142 -7.18 -14.96 -11.55
N LEU A 143 -6.77 -13.92 -10.88
CA LEU A 143 -5.72 -13.99 -9.86
C LEU A 143 -6.31 -14.51 -8.54
N PRO A 144 -5.49 -15.14 -7.67
CA PRO A 144 -5.98 -15.67 -6.39
C PRO A 144 -6.44 -14.55 -5.46
N GLU A 145 -7.50 -14.80 -4.68
CA GLU A 145 -7.95 -13.88 -3.64
C GLU A 145 -7.57 -14.40 -2.24
N PRO A 146 -7.18 -13.49 -1.32
CA PRO A 146 -6.94 -12.06 -1.51
C PRO A 146 -5.74 -11.82 -2.43
N PHE A 147 -5.82 -10.80 -3.29
CA PHE A 147 -4.69 -10.36 -4.13
C PHE A 147 -4.19 -9.00 -3.62
N LEU A 148 -2.89 -8.91 -3.34
CA LEU A 148 -2.24 -7.71 -2.87
C LEU A 148 -0.88 -7.53 -3.55
N VAL A 149 -0.68 -6.42 -4.22
CA VAL A 149 0.64 -6.01 -4.73
C VAL A 149 1.24 -4.99 -3.79
N LEU A 150 2.46 -5.26 -3.38
CA LEU A 150 3.33 -4.35 -2.64
C LEU A 150 4.49 -4.01 -3.56
N ALA A 151 4.50 -2.80 -4.08
CA ALA A 151 5.58 -2.33 -4.94
C ALA A 151 6.62 -1.55 -4.12
N THR A 152 7.90 -1.66 -4.48
CA THR A 152 8.94 -0.81 -3.89
C THR A 152 9.51 0.13 -4.93
N GLN A 153 9.90 1.31 -4.47
CA GLN A 153 10.60 2.31 -5.26
C GLN A 153 11.80 2.83 -4.46
N ASN A 154 12.94 2.97 -5.12
CA ASN A 154 14.11 3.59 -4.51
C ASN A 154 14.21 5.04 -5.00
N PRO A 155 14.10 6.05 -4.12
CA PRO A 155 14.09 7.45 -4.51
C PRO A 155 15.46 7.99 -4.91
N ILE A 156 16.56 7.33 -4.54
CA ILE A 156 17.93 7.80 -4.82
C ILE A 156 18.53 7.24 -6.11
N GLU A 157 17.94 6.20 -6.69
CA GLU A 157 18.38 5.63 -7.96
C GLU A 157 17.63 6.27 -9.12
N ASN A 158 18.28 7.21 -9.83
CA ASN A 158 17.70 7.88 -10.99
C ASN A 158 18.21 7.31 -12.32
N GLU A 159 19.41 6.71 -12.36
CA GLU A 159 19.97 6.13 -13.57
C GLU A 159 19.28 4.81 -13.94
N GLY A 160 18.86 4.69 -15.20
CA GLY A 160 18.18 3.48 -15.70
C GLY A 160 16.80 3.25 -15.12
N THR A 161 16.12 4.31 -14.62
CA THR A 161 14.76 4.22 -14.09
C THR A 161 13.72 4.79 -15.06
N TYR A 162 12.51 4.25 -14.97
CA TYR A 162 11.32 4.68 -15.70
C TYR A 162 10.29 5.12 -14.65
N PRO A 163 10.17 6.43 -14.37
CA PRO A 163 9.22 6.91 -13.38
C PRO A 163 7.79 6.51 -13.75
N LEU A 164 7.01 6.15 -12.74
CA LEU A 164 5.60 5.87 -12.91
C LEU A 164 4.85 7.18 -13.15
N PRO A 165 4.06 7.31 -14.23
CA PRO A 165 3.17 8.45 -14.41
C PRO A 165 2.16 8.59 -13.26
N GLU A 166 1.71 9.81 -12.95
CA GLU A 166 0.79 10.11 -11.86
C GLU A 166 -0.51 9.31 -11.95
N ALA A 167 -1.06 9.13 -13.16
CA ALA A 167 -2.25 8.31 -13.40
C ALA A 167 -2.05 6.82 -13.04
N GLN A 168 -0.82 6.34 -13.05
CA GLN A 168 -0.46 4.99 -12.64
C GLN A 168 -0.22 4.92 -11.12
N LEU A 169 0.36 5.96 -10.53
CA LEU A 169 0.52 6.07 -9.09
C LEU A 169 -0.84 6.12 -8.37
N ASP A 170 -1.86 6.74 -8.94
CA ASP A 170 -3.22 6.82 -8.37
C ASP A 170 -3.90 5.45 -8.19
N ARG A 171 -3.37 4.37 -8.81
CA ARG A 171 -3.84 2.99 -8.62
C ARG A 171 -3.40 2.38 -7.29
N PHE A 172 -2.35 2.90 -6.67
CA PHE A 172 -1.96 2.50 -5.32
C PHE A 172 -2.86 3.20 -4.30
N LEU A 173 -3.35 2.43 -3.33
CA LEU A 173 -4.14 2.97 -2.22
C LEU A 173 -3.29 3.91 -1.37
N LEU A 174 -2.10 3.44 -1.02
CA LEU A 174 -1.15 4.13 -0.15
C LEU A 174 0.23 4.21 -0.81
N LYS A 175 0.89 5.37 -0.68
CA LYS A 175 2.33 5.52 -0.87
C LYS A 175 2.96 5.79 0.49
N VAL A 176 3.75 4.86 0.98
CA VAL A 176 4.32 4.87 2.33
C VAL A 176 5.80 5.18 2.27
N HIS A 177 6.23 6.22 2.97
CA HIS A 177 7.65 6.52 3.15
C HIS A 177 8.23 5.64 4.26
N VAL A 178 9.28 4.90 3.92
CA VAL A 178 10.00 4.04 4.86
C VAL A 178 11.31 4.72 5.23
N GLY A 179 11.35 5.26 6.44
CA GLY A 179 12.52 5.96 6.98
C GLY A 179 13.52 5.02 7.65
N TYR A 180 14.68 5.58 8.02
CA TYR A 180 15.67 4.86 8.81
C TYR A 180 15.14 4.53 10.20
N PRO A 181 15.55 3.40 10.79
CA PRO A 181 15.24 3.09 12.17
C PRO A 181 15.90 4.11 13.11
N THR A 182 15.29 4.29 14.27
CA THR A 182 15.92 5.06 15.37
C THR A 182 17.17 4.34 15.87
N ARG A 183 18.06 5.06 16.57
CA ARG A 183 19.27 4.48 17.15
C ARG A 183 18.96 3.26 18.06
N SER A 184 17.87 3.31 18.81
CA SER A 184 17.45 2.19 19.68
C SER A 184 16.99 0.97 18.88
N GLU A 185 16.21 1.20 17.82
CA GLU A 185 15.75 0.15 16.92
C GLU A 185 16.91 -0.47 16.13
N GLU A 186 17.85 0.33 15.65
CA GLU A 186 19.04 -0.17 14.95
C GLU A 186 19.90 -1.03 15.86
N ARG A 187 20.07 -0.65 17.13
CA ARG A 187 20.73 -1.49 18.14
C ARG A 187 20.01 -2.81 18.36
N GLU A 188 18.69 -2.79 18.40
CA GLU A 188 17.88 -4.00 18.54
C GLU A 188 17.97 -4.89 17.29
N ILE A 189 17.97 -4.30 16.08
CA ILE A 189 18.21 -5.01 14.81
C ILE A 189 19.56 -5.73 14.88
N LEU A 190 20.62 -5.00 15.28
CA LEU A 190 21.96 -5.59 15.41
C LEU A 190 21.95 -6.79 16.37
N GLN A 191 21.30 -6.67 17.53
CA GLN A 191 21.22 -7.75 18.51
C GLN A 191 20.45 -8.96 18.00
N ARG A 192 19.32 -8.75 17.32
CA ARG A 192 18.48 -9.83 16.78
C ARG A 192 19.09 -10.51 15.57
N MET A 193 19.73 -9.75 14.68
CA MET A 193 20.25 -10.27 13.41
C MET A 193 21.69 -10.79 13.49
N SER A 194 22.39 -10.55 14.59
CA SER A 194 23.72 -11.17 14.87
C SER A 194 23.61 -12.62 15.33
N GLY A 195 22.40 -13.13 15.57
CA GLY A 195 22.15 -14.54 15.87
C GLY A 195 22.17 -15.43 14.62
N ALA A 196 22.43 -16.71 14.79
CA ALA A 196 22.58 -17.65 13.69
C ALA A 196 21.27 -18.08 13.03
N GLU A 197 20.11 -17.91 13.68
CA GLU A 197 18.81 -18.38 13.17
C GLU A 197 17.80 -17.25 12.97
N PRO A 198 17.06 -17.26 11.84
CA PRO A 198 15.96 -16.34 11.62
C PRO A 198 14.85 -16.55 12.68
N ILE A 199 14.28 -15.45 13.18
CA ILE A 199 13.14 -15.51 14.10
C ILE A 199 11.95 -16.15 13.37
N ALA A 200 11.52 -17.33 13.81
CA ALA A 200 10.32 -17.96 13.27
C ALA A 200 9.07 -17.19 13.71
N VAL A 201 8.11 -17.05 12.79
CA VAL A 201 6.78 -16.50 13.05
C VAL A 201 5.74 -17.58 12.84
N ALA A 202 4.67 -17.51 13.63
CA ALA A 202 3.57 -18.47 13.51
C ALA A 202 2.51 -17.94 12.53
N PRO A 203 1.99 -18.79 11.63
CA PRO A 203 0.81 -18.43 10.84
C PRO A 203 -0.40 -18.29 11.77
N ILE A 204 -1.17 -17.20 11.59
CA ILE A 204 -2.29 -16.83 12.46
C ILE A 204 -3.62 -16.83 11.71
N LEU A 205 -3.61 -16.43 10.44
CA LEU A 205 -4.81 -16.26 9.62
C LEU A 205 -4.70 -17.06 8.32
N GLU A 206 -5.83 -17.66 7.95
CA GLU A 206 -6.02 -18.22 6.61
C GLU A 206 -6.43 -17.11 5.62
N PRO A 207 -6.17 -17.25 4.31
CA PRO A 207 -6.57 -16.28 3.30
C PRO A 207 -8.07 -15.93 3.32
N GLU A 208 -8.93 -16.90 3.58
CA GLU A 208 -10.39 -16.72 3.67
C GLU A 208 -10.79 -15.81 4.83
N ALA A 209 -10.09 -15.90 5.97
CA ALA A 209 -10.33 -15.03 7.10
C ALA A 209 -9.98 -13.56 6.80
N VAL A 210 -9.03 -13.30 5.89
CA VAL A 210 -8.72 -11.95 5.41
C VAL A 210 -9.91 -11.35 4.67
N LEU A 211 -10.63 -12.15 3.86
CA LEU A 211 -11.81 -11.68 3.14
C LEU A 211 -12.96 -11.31 4.09
N GLU A 212 -13.12 -12.03 5.21
CA GLU A 212 -14.08 -11.67 6.26
C GLU A 212 -13.67 -10.38 6.99
N LEU A 213 -12.38 -10.23 7.27
CA LEU A 213 -11.84 -9.00 7.86
C LEU A 213 -12.04 -7.80 6.93
N ARG A 214 -11.90 -7.97 5.61
CA ARG A 214 -12.23 -6.92 4.62
C ARG A 214 -13.69 -6.48 4.73
N ARG A 215 -14.64 -7.43 4.82
CA ARG A 215 -16.07 -7.11 5.00
C ARG A 215 -16.30 -6.35 6.30
N THR A 216 -15.65 -6.76 7.38
CA THR A 216 -15.71 -6.08 8.66
C THR A 216 -15.16 -4.65 8.55
N ALA A 217 -14.03 -4.45 7.88
CA ALA A 217 -13.44 -3.13 7.67
C ALA A 217 -14.39 -2.23 6.86
N LEU A 218 -14.97 -2.74 5.78
CA LEU A 218 -15.93 -1.98 4.95
C LEU A 218 -17.20 -1.60 5.72
N SER A 219 -17.62 -2.40 6.71
CA SER A 219 -18.81 -2.14 7.53
C SER A 219 -18.58 -1.16 8.68
N ALA A 220 -17.33 -0.78 8.96
CA ALA A 220 -17.02 0.21 9.99
C ALA A 220 -17.75 1.54 9.69
N HIS A 221 -18.40 2.08 10.72
CA HIS A 221 -19.24 3.27 10.57
C HIS A 221 -18.38 4.50 10.26
N LEU A 222 -18.75 5.23 9.22
CA LEU A 222 -18.22 6.54 8.90
C LEU A 222 -19.33 7.58 9.06
N ASP A 223 -19.22 8.42 10.09
CA ASP A 223 -20.16 9.52 10.32
C ASP A 223 -20.19 10.46 9.09
N PRO A 224 -21.38 10.93 8.65
CA PRO A 224 -21.48 11.86 7.52
C PRO A 224 -20.59 13.10 7.67
N ARG A 225 -20.43 13.65 8.87
CA ARG A 225 -19.53 14.80 9.12
C ARG A 225 -18.06 14.47 8.85
N LEU A 226 -17.64 13.23 9.13
CA LEU A 226 -16.28 12.76 8.78
C LEU A 226 -16.14 12.49 7.27
N ALA A 227 -17.23 12.08 6.61
CA ALA A 227 -17.23 11.98 5.15
C ALA A 227 -17.06 13.36 4.50
N ASP A 228 -17.76 14.39 5.01
CA ASP A 228 -17.60 15.77 4.59
C ASP A 228 -16.16 16.26 4.85
N TYR A 229 -15.60 15.98 6.03
CA TYR A 229 -14.22 16.31 6.36
C TYR A 229 -13.21 15.69 5.39
N ILE A 230 -13.39 14.42 5.00
CA ILE A 230 -12.57 13.78 3.96
C ILE A 230 -12.67 14.53 2.63
N VAL A 231 -13.90 14.89 2.22
CA VAL A 231 -14.12 15.65 0.97
C VAL A 231 -13.47 17.02 1.05
N ASP A 232 -13.57 17.72 2.18
CA ASP A 232 -12.96 19.04 2.39
C ASP A 232 -11.43 18.97 2.34
N LEU A 233 -10.80 17.95 2.95
CA LEU A 233 -9.37 17.71 2.85
C LEU A 233 -8.92 17.53 1.40
N VAL A 234 -9.63 16.68 0.63
CA VAL A 234 -9.30 16.41 -0.76
C VAL A 234 -9.54 17.64 -1.64
N ARG A 235 -10.64 18.38 -1.42
CA ARG A 235 -10.93 19.63 -2.15
C ARG A 235 -9.90 20.72 -1.85
N ALA A 236 -9.45 20.84 -0.61
CA ALA A 236 -8.41 21.79 -0.22
C ALA A 236 -7.09 21.61 -0.99
N THR A 237 -6.78 20.39 -1.45
CA THR A 237 -5.62 20.17 -2.34
C THR A 237 -5.80 20.74 -3.74
N ARG A 238 -7.06 20.92 -4.21
CA ARG A 238 -7.40 21.49 -5.54
C ARG A 238 -7.65 22.99 -5.49
N GLU A 239 -8.26 23.44 -4.40
CA GLU A 239 -8.71 24.81 -4.19
C GLU A 239 -8.20 25.33 -2.83
N PRO A 240 -6.86 25.41 -2.62
CA PRO A 240 -6.31 25.75 -1.31
C PRO A 240 -6.72 27.13 -0.79
N ALA A 241 -7.03 28.05 -1.70
CA ALA A 241 -7.55 29.38 -1.33
C ALA A 241 -8.89 29.30 -0.59
N SER A 242 -9.73 28.28 -0.84
CA SER A 242 -11.03 28.10 -0.19
C SER A 242 -10.94 27.86 1.30
N VAL A 243 -9.80 27.38 1.79
CA VAL A 243 -9.50 27.14 3.20
C VAL A 243 -8.47 28.12 3.78
N GLY A 244 -8.20 29.22 3.04
CA GLY A 244 -7.26 30.26 3.49
C GLY A 244 -5.78 29.89 3.28
N LEU A 245 -5.48 28.98 2.35
CA LEU A 245 -4.13 28.58 1.95
C LEU A 245 -3.81 29.06 0.51
N ALA A 246 -4.16 30.31 0.19
CA ALA A 246 -3.98 30.88 -1.15
C ALA A 246 -2.51 30.81 -1.65
N SER A 247 -1.54 30.84 -0.74
CA SER A 247 -0.10 30.69 -1.05
C SER A 247 0.26 29.32 -1.63
N LEU A 248 -0.53 28.28 -1.41
CA LEU A 248 -0.31 26.96 -1.99
C LEU A 248 -0.79 26.85 -3.42
N GLY A 249 -1.65 27.77 -3.90
CA GLY A 249 -2.20 27.73 -5.25
C GLY A 249 -1.14 27.64 -6.36
N PRO A 250 -0.11 28.48 -6.38
CA PRO A 250 0.98 28.40 -7.36
C PRO A 250 1.81 27.11 -7.28
N LEU A 251 1.87 26.47 -6.10
CA LEU A 251 2.70 25.30 -5.84
C LEU A 251 2.06 23.98 -6.28
N VAL A 252 0.74 23.96 -6.51
CA VAL A 252 -0.01 22.75 -6.90
C VAL A 252 -0.44 22.86 -8.36
N ALA A 253 0.14 22.03 -9.23
CA ALA A 253 -0.30 21.93 -10.61
C ALA A 253 -1.64 21.20 -10.71
N PHE A 254 -1.78 20.05 -10.00
CA PHE A 254 -3.04 19.31 -9.92
C PHE A 254 -3.21 18.75 -8.50
N GLY A 255 -4.35 19.01 -7.88
CA GLY A 255 -4.74 18.43 -6.60
C GLY A 255 -5.34 17.03 -6.76
N ALA A 256 -5.55 16.35 -5.65
CA ALA A 256 -6.02 14.98 -5.60
C ALA A 256 -7.43 14.79 -6.19
N SER A 257 -7.64 13.70 -6.92
CA SER A 257 -8.91 13.34 -7.57
C SER A 257 -9.96 12.84 -6.54
N PRO A 258 -11.26 12.69 -6.92
CA PRO A 258 -12.26 12.06 -6.05
C PRO A 258 -11.92 10.63 -5.63
N ARG A 259 -11.04 9.92 -6.36
CA ARG A 259 -10.49 8.62 -5.93
C ARG A 259 -9.78 8.71 -4.60
N ALA A 260 -9.14 9.85 -4.31
CA ALA A 260 -8.49 10.08 -3.02
C ALA A 260 -9.50 10.08 -1.85
N SER A 261 -10.70 10.66 -2.03
CA SER A 261 -11.76 10.63 -1.01
C SER A 261 -12.21 9.20 -0.72
N ILE A 262 -12.39 8.39 -1.77
CA ILE A 262 -12.76 6.98 -1.64
C ILE A 262 -11.64 6.20 -0.94
N ALA A 263 -10.39 6.38 -1.38
CA ALA A 263 -9.22 5.73 -0.80
C ALA A 263 -9.05 6.08 0.69
N LEU A 264 -9.20 7.36 1.04
CA LEU A 264 -9.06 7.82 2.42
C LEU A 264 -10.18 7.27 3.32
N ALA A 265 -11.42 7.22 2.82
CA ALA A 265 -12.55 6.63 3.56
C ALA A 265 -12.34 5.13 3.79
N GLN A 266 -11.90 4.38 2.79
CA GLN A 266 -11.61 2.94 2.91
C GLN A 266 -10.45 2.69 3.87
N ALA A 267 -9.35 3.42 3.71
CA ALA A 267 -8.18 3.30 4.57
C ALA A 267 -8.51 3.65 6.03
N ALA A 268 -9.28 4.71 6.29
CA ALA A 268 -9.69 5.11 7.63
C ALA A 268 -10.57 4.06 8.31
N ARG A 269 -11.49 3.42 7.58
CA ARG A 269 -12.30 2.30 8.09
C ARG A 269 -11.43 1.10 8.47
N ALA A 270 -10.50 0.71 7.60
CA ALA A 270 -9.56 -0.37 7.88
C ALA A 270 -8.70 -0.04 9.11
N HIS A 271 -8.20 1.18 9.20
CA HIS A 271 -7.42 1.63 10.36
C HIS A 271 -8.22 1.61 11.66
N ALA A 272 -9.50 2.02 11.65
CA ALA A 272 -10.37 1.94 12.82
C ALA A 272 -10.50 0.48 13.31
N VAL A 273 -10.66 -0.48 12.39
CA VAL A 273 -10.72 -1.91 12.75
C VAL A 273 -9.39 -2.41 13.29
N LEU A 274 -8.25 -2.00 12.73
CA LEU A 274 -6.91 -2.27 13.29
C LEU A 274 -6.77 -1.77 14.73
N GLN A 275 -7.39 -0.63 15.04
CA GLN A 275 -7.44 -0.04 16.38
C GLN A 275 -8.60 -0.61 17.24
N ASN A 276 -9.17 -1.75 16.83
CA ASN A 276 -10.25 -2.43 17.52
C ASN A 276 -11.52 -1.56 17.70
N ARG A 277 -11.86 -0.75 16.71
CA ARG A 277 -13.06 0.10 16.69
C ARG A 277 -13.94 -0.20 15.49
N GLY A 278 -15.24 -0.21 15.68
CA GLY A 278 -16.24 -0.35 14.62
C GLY A 278 -16.65 0.99 13.98
N TYR A 279 -15.96 2.07 14.27
CA TYR A 279 -16.25 3.42 13.77
C TYR A 279 -14.97 4.21 13.55
N VAL A 280 -15.01 5.09 12.55
CA VAL A 280 -13.90 5.97 12.17
C VAL A 280 -13.88 7.19 13.09
N THR A 281 -12.66 7.65 13.40
CA THR A 281 -12.40 8.90 14.12
C THR A 281 -11.60 9.87 13.24
N PRO A 282 -11.58 11.18 13.55
CA PRO A 282 -10.74 12.13 12.83
C PRO A 282 -9.26 11.72 12.80
N GLN A 283 -8.76 11.13 13.87
CA GLN A 283 -7.37 10.68 13.98
C GLN A 283 -7.03 9.57 12.97
N ASP A 284 -7.99 8.70 12.63
CA ASP A 284 -7.79 7.68 11.59
C ASP A 284 -7.56 8.33 10.23
N ILE A 285 -8.36 9.36 9.92
CA ILE A 285 -8.26 10.12 8.68
C ILE A 285 -6.93 10.86 8.62
N GLN A 286 -6.58 11.59 9.68
CA GLN A 286 -5.34 12.37 9.75
C GLN A 286 -4.09 11.50 9.67
N ALA A 287 -4.10 10.33 10.32
CA ALA A 287 -2.96 9.41 10.31
C ALA A 287 -2.68 8.81 8.93
N LEU A 288 -3.70 8.71 8.06
CA LEU A 288 -3.58 8.10 6.74
C LEU A 288 -3.55 9.10 5.58
N ALA A 289 -3.99 10.33 5.82
CA ALA A 289 -4.05 11.36 4.78
C ALA A 289 -2.70 11.58 4.06
N PRO A 290 -1.54 11.65 4.72
CA PRO A 290 -0.27 11.76 4.02
C PRO A 290 -0.02 10.60 3.07
N ASP A 291 -0.24 9.35 3.51
CA ASP A 291 0.01 8.15 2.72
C ASP A 291 -0.97 8.00 1.54
N VAL A 292 -2.18 8.55 1.67
CA VAL A 292 -3.19 8.54 0.60
C VAL A 292 -2.99 9.69 -0.38
N LEU A 293 -2.56 10.88 0.08
CA LEU A 293 -2.59 12.10 -0.72
C LEU A 293 -1.27 12.42 -1.41
N ARG A 294 -0.10 12.06 -0.82
CA ARG A 294 1.21 12.52 -1.30
C ARG A 294 1.50 12.19 -2.76
N HIS A 295 1.02 11.05 -3.26
CA HIS A 295 1.22 10.62 -4.65
C HIS A 295 0.07 11.02 -5.58
N ARG A 296 -0.88 11.78 -5.07
CA ARG A 296 -2.05 12.28 -5.80
C ARG A 296 -2.06 13.79 -5.97
N ILE A 297 -1.05 14.47 -5.40
CA ILE A 297 -0.83 15.89 -5.56
C ILE A 297 0.36 16.06 -6.50
N VAL A 298 0.12 16.68 -7.64
CA VAL A 298 1.15 17.00 -8.63
C VAL A 298 1.66 18.41 -8.34
N LEU A 299 2.95 18.50 -8.07
CA LEU A 299 3.60 19.78 -7.79
C LEU A 299 3.83 20.58 -9.08
N SER A 300 3.89 21.89 -8.95
CA SER A 300 4.32 22.78 -10.02
C SER A 300 5.85 22.88 -10.07
N PHE A 301 6.40 23.42 -11.16
CA PHE A 301 7.83 23.75 -11.27
C PHE A 301 8.27 24.76 -10.21
N GLU A 302 7.37 25.66 -9.76
CA GLU A 302 7.62 26.62 -8.70
C GLU A 302 7.84 25.91 -7.36
N ALA A 303 7.01 24.90 -7.04
CA ALA A 303 7.19 24.10 -5.86
C ALA A 303 8.52 23.32 -5.86
N GLU A 304 8.91 22.77 -7.00
CA GLU A 304 10.21 22.09 -7.17
C GLU A 304 11.38 23.05 -6.96
N ALA A 305 11.28 24.27 -7.49
CA ALA A 305 12.31 25.30 -7.33
C ALA A 305 12.44 25.80 -5.88
N GLU A 306 11.37 25.71 -5.09
CA GLU A 306 11.32 26.09 -3.68
C GLU A 306 11.55 24.91 -2.72
N ASP A 307 11.89 23.71 -3.23
CA ASP A 307 12.03 22.46 -2.46
C ASP A 307 10.77 22.10 -1.63
N VAL A 308 9.58 22.51 -2.09
CA VAL A 308 8.32 22.19 -1.43
C VAL A 308 7.88 20.80 -1.81
N THR A 309 7.58 19.96 -0.80
CA THR A 309 7.13 18.58 -1.00
C THR A 309 5.61 18.47 -0.93
N SER A 310 5.06 17.41 -1.55
CA SER A 310 3.64 17.08 -1.42
C SER A 310 3.23 16.82 0.04
N ASP A 311 4.12 16.25 0.86
CA ASP A 311 3.87 16.05 2.29
C ASP A 311 3.72 17.38 3.03
N ALA A 312 4.54 18.39 2.75
CA ALA A 312 4.42 19.72 3.34
C ALA A 312 3.09 20.40 2.98
N ILE A 313 2.58 20.17 1.75
CA ILE A 313 1.26 20.64 1.35
C ILE A 313 0.15 19.91 2.13
N VAL A 314 0.24 18.59 2.26
CA VAL A 314 -0.74 17.79 3.01
C VAL A 314 -0.77 18.20 4.49
N GLU A 315 0.37 18.44 5.11
CA GLU A 315 0.46 18.93 6.50
C GLU A 315 -0.24 20.26 6.68
N GLN A 316 -0.03 21.23 5.78
CA GLN A 316 -0.70 22.52 5.84
C GLN A 316 -2.22 22.39 5.65
N VAL A 317 -2.68 21.53 4.73
CA VAL A 317 -4.11 21.25 4.53
C VAL A 317 -4.71 20.63 5.79
N LEU A 318 -4.07 19.62 6.40
CA LEU A 318 -4.52 18.98 7.64
C LEU A 318 -4.59 19.96 8.81
N ALA A 319 -3.65 20.88 8.92
CA ALA A 319 -3.64 21.90 9.97
C ALA A 319 -4.74 22.96 9.80
N LYS A 320 -5.23 23.18 8.58
CA LYS A 320 -6.16 24.28 8.25
C LYS A 320 -7.61 23.84 8.16
N VAL A 321 -7.86 22.64 7.60
CA VAL A 321 -9.23 22.14 7.47
C VAL A 321 -9.78 21.75 8.84
N LYS A 322 -10.94 22.29 9.17
CA LYS A 322 -11.58 22.08 10.47
C LYS A 322 -11.97 20.61 10.66
N VAL A 323 -11.57 20.07 11.79
CA VAL A 323 -12.08 18.79 12.29
C VAL A 323 -13.49 18.97 12.80
N PRO A 324 -14.48 18.13 12.42
CA PRO A 324 -15.87 18.24 12.82
C PRO A 324 -16.11 17.91 14.31
#